data_41fafa6916a23c4806f8c386aea58032
#
_entry.id   41fafa6916a23c4806f8c386aea58032
#
_cell.length_a   1.000
_cell.length_b   1.000
_cell.length_c   1.000
_cell.angle_alpha   90.00
_cell.angle_beta   90.00
_cell.angle_gamma   90.00
#
_symmetry.space_group_name_H-M   'P 1'
#
loop_
_entity.id
_entity.type
_entity.pdbx_description
1 polymer ?
#
loop_
_entity_poly.entity_id
_entity_poly.type
_entity_poly.pdbx_seq_one_letter_code
_entity_poly.pdbx_strand_id
1 'polypeptide(L)'
;MKKYTEMTKDELMQEKTALEAEYEKIKNLGLSLDMSRGKPGADQLDLSLPMLDVLKSDSDMKSESGLDVRNYACLDGIPEAKALIAGMVGAKPEQAIVYGNSSLNIMYDQVARAFIFGLCGNAPWCKLDKVKFLCPVPGYDRHFAITEEFGVEMINIPMTEDGPDMDMVEKYVNNDASVKGIWCVPKYSNPQGVVYSDETVERFAKLKPAADDFRIFWDNAYTVHHLYDDKQAEIPNILELCEKEGNPDMVFEFCSTSKVTFPGAGLAGICTSEKNREDIKKRLTIQTIGHDKINQLRHARFFKDVDGIKAHMAKHAALIRPKFELVENILTDEIASRGIGTWVKPLGGYFFGFEALSGCAKEIVAKCKEAGVTMTGAGSPFPYKKDPDDSVIRIAPTYPSLDELKKAAEVFVVVTRLVSVNKLLEA
;
A
#
# COMPACT_ATOMS: atom_id res chain seq x y z
N MET A 1 5.56 33.49 3.09
CA MET A 1 4.40 33.94 3.91
C MET A 1 4.76 33.82 5.39
N LYS A 2 4.05 34.53 6.29
CA LYS A 2 4.24 34.40 7.74
C LYS A 2 3.63 33.08 8.21
N LYS A 3 4.32 32.31 9.04
CA LYS A 3 3.76 31.08 9.61
C LYS A 3 2.60 31.41 10.56
N TYR A 4 1.59 30.56 10.62
CA TYR A 4 0.44 30.80 11.49
C TYR A 4 0.81 30.82 12.97
N THR A 5 1.81 30.07 13.40
CA THR A 5 2.37 30.12 14.77
C THR A 5 3.09 31.39 15.12
N GLU A 6 3.41 32.24 14.13
CA GLU A 6 4.07 33.52 14.29
C GLU A 6 3.09 34.71 14.20
N MET A 7 1.82 34.44 13.89
CA MET A 7 0.77 35.45 13.80
C MET A 7 0.25 35.83 15.18
N THR A 8 -0.13 37.12 15.30
CA THR A 8 -0.86 37.60 16.48
C THR A 8 -2.30 37.09 16.48
N LYS A 9 -2.97 37.12 17.61
CA LYS A 9 -4.38 36.72 17.73
C LYS A 9 -5.29 37.52 16.78
N ASP A 10 -5.03 38.80 16.60
CA ASP A 10 -5.81 39.69 15.71
C ASP A 10 -5.58 39.29 14.23
N GLU A 11 -4.33 38.97 13.83
CA GLU A 11 -4.02 38.46 12.48
C GLU A 11 -4.72 37.13 12.22
N LEU A 12 -4.70 36.21 13.20
CA LEU A 12 -5.41 34.93 13.09
C LEU A 12 -6.94 35.10 12.99
N MET A 13 -7.51 36.03 13.74
CA MET A 13 -8.95 36.36 13.65
C MET A 13 -9.36 36.95 12.30
N GLN A 14 -8.50 37.79 11.70
CA GLN A 14 -8.74 38.31 10.34
C GLN A 14 -8.68 37.17 9.30
N GLU A 15 -7.66 36.30 9.40
CA GLU A 15 -7.51 35.13 8.53
C GLU A 15 -8.71 34.18 8.65
N LYS A 16 -9.15 33.91 9.90
CA LYS A 16 -10.36 33.11 10.15
C LYS A 16 -11.58 33.65 9.43
N THR A 17 -11.84 34.94 9.56
CA THR A 17 -13.01 35.56 8.93
C THR A 17 -12.97 35.46 7.42
N ALA A 18 -11.78 35.62 6.80
CA ALA A 18 -11.61 35.46 5.36
C ALA A 18 -11.84 34.02 4.91
N LEU A 19 -11.28 33.05 5.65
CA LEU A 19 -11.41 31.61 5.35
C LEU A 19 -12.84 31.11 5.56
N GLU A 20 -13.56 31.58 6.57
CA GLU A 20 -14.99 31.24 6.77
C GLU A 20 -15.85 31.71 5.59
N ALA A 21 -15.61 32.94 5.12
CA ALA A 21 -16.31 33.46 3.93
C ALA A 21 -15.99 32.69 2.66
N GLU A 22 -14.75 32.23 2.49
CA GLU A 22 -14.32 31.41 1.36
C GLU A 22 -14.91 29.99 1.45
N TYR A 23 -14.89 29.37 2.61
CA TYR A 23 -15.47 28.06 2.88
C TYR A 23 -16.97 28.02 2.57
N GLU A 24 -17.73 29.05 3.01
CA GLU A 24 -19.16 29.14 2.69
C GLU A 24 -19.43 29.29 1.19
N LYS A 25 -18.59 30.04 0.47
CA LYS A 25 -18.68 30.11 -1.01
C LYS A 25 -18.46 28.73 -1.64
N ILE A 26 -17.45 27.99 -1.18
CA ILE A 26 -17.15 26.65 -1.71
C ILE A 26 -18.30 25.69 -1.45
N LYS A 27 -18.90 25.67 -0.26
CA LYS A 27 -20.06 24.81 0.05
C LYS A 27 -21.24 25.06 -0.90
N ASN A 28 -21.44 26.31 -1.27
CA ASN A 28 -22.54 26.69 -2.21
C ASN A 28 -22.27 26.29 -3.66
N LEU A 29 -21.07 25.81 -4.01
CA LEU A 29 -20.77 25.29 -5.36
C LEU A 29 -21.39 23.90 -5.62
N GLY A 30 -21.82 23.18 -4.59
CA GLY A 30 -22.41 21.84 -4.71
C GLY A 30 -21.48 20.80 -5.31
N LEU A 31 -20.19 20.83 -4.95
CA LEU A 31 -19.17 19.93 -5.50
C LEU A 31 -19.45 18.46 -5.10
N SER A 32 -18.99 17.53 -5.94
CA SER A 32 -19.00 16.09 -5.67
C SER A 32 -17.71 15.47 -6.20
N LEU A 33 -16.65 15.57 -5.40
CA LEU A 33 -15.28 15.17 -5.75
C LEU A 33 -14.81 14.06 -4.80
N ASP A 34 -13.93 13.16 -5.30
CA ASP A 34 -13.45 12.02 -4.52
C ASP A 34 -11.92 11.90 -4.57
N MET A 35 -11.25 12.19 -3.45
CA MET A 35 -9.82 11.97 -3.22
C MET A 35 -9.55 10.82 -2.22
N SER A 36 -10.55 9.96 -1.96
CA SER A 36 -10.41 8.86 -0.98
C SER A 36 -9.79 7.60 -1.56
N ARG A 37 -9.88 7.39 -2.88
CA ARG A 37 -9.63 6.10 -3.51
C ARG A 37 -8.31 6.05 -4.27
N GLY A 38 -7.35 5.30 -3.73
CA GLY A 38 -6.11 4.93 -4.44
C GLY A 38 -6.36 3.82 -5.47
N LYS A 39 -7.10 4.13 -6.53
CA LYS A 39 -7.35 3.23 -7.66
C LYS A 39 -6.94 3.89 -8.97
N PRO A 40 -6.65 3.10 -10.03
CA PRO A 40 -6.37 3.65 -11.35
C PRO A 40 -7.56 4.47 -11.89
N GLY A 41 -7.26 5.58 -12.55
CA GLY A 41 -8.22 6.33 -13.37
C GLY A 41 -8.55 5.58 -14.68
N ALA A 42 -9.58 6.03 -15.40
CA ALA A 42 -9.97 5.42 -16.67
C ALA A 42 -8.82 5.45 -17.69
N ASP A 43 -8.11 6.57 -17.77
CA ASP A 43 -6.93 6.76 -18.61
C ASP A 43 -5.81 5.72 -18.35
N GLN A 44 -5.61 5.35 -17.10
CA GLN A 44 -4.66 4.30 -16.74
C GLN A 44 -5.16 2.91 -17.15
N LEU A 45 -6.46 2.63 -16.97
CA LEU A 45 -7.05 1.34 -17.36
C LEU A 45 -7.00 1.14 -18.87
N ASP A 46 -7.20 2.21 -19.64
CA ASP A 46 -7.17 2.18 -21.10
C ASP A 46 -5.80 1.74 -21.66
N LEU A 47 -4.70 1.99 -20.95
CA LEU A 47 -3.38 1.50 -21.32
C LEU A 47 -3.31 -0.05 -21.39
N SER A 48 -4.17 -0.72 -20.65
CA SER A 48 -4.22 -2.19 -20.58
C SER A 48 -5.29 -2.81 -21.50
N LEU A 49 -6.13 -2.03 -22.17
CA LEU A 49 -7.17 -2.56 -23.09
C LEU A 49 -6.60 -3.48 -24.16
N PRO A 50 -5.43 -3.19 -24.80
CA PRO A 50 -4.84 -4.09 -25.79
C PRO A 50 -4.54 -5.51 -25.26
N MET A 51 -4.42 -5.68 -23.93
CA MET A 51 -4.27 -7.00 -23.32
C MET A 51 -5.47 -7.93 -23.59
N LEU A 52 -6.65 -7.37 -23.80
CA LEU A 52 -7.86 -8.16 -24.08
C LEU A 52 -7.81 -8.87 -25.44
N ASP A 53 -7.00 -8.34 -26.38
CA ASP A 53 -6.83 -8.87 -27.74
C ASP A 53 -5.66 -9.86 -27.87
N VAL A 54 -4.90 -10.09 -26.81
CA VAL A 54 -3.71 -10.94 -26.83
C VAL A 54 -4.06 -12.42 -27.02
N LEU A 55 -5.20 -12.86 -26.45
CA LEU A 55 -5.73 -14.23 -26.62
C LEU A 55 -7.05 -14.18 -27.37
N LYS A 56 -7.05 -14.78 -28.56
CA LYS A 56 -8.22 -14.93 -29.44
C LYS A 56 -8.61 -16.38 -29.54
N SER A 57 -9.73 -16.67 -30.19
CA SER A 57 -10.23 -18.05 -30.37
C SER A 57 -9.28 -18.97 -31.18
N ASP A 58 -8.41 -18.39 -31.99
CA ASP A 58 -7.40 -19.09 -32.81
C ASP A 58 -5.99 -19.06 -32.17
N SER A 59 -5.83 -18.47 -30.99
CA SER A 59 -4.54 -18.43 -30.31
C SER A 59 -4.12 -19.79 -29.80
N ASP A 60 -2.81 -20.06 -29.78
CA ASP A 60 -2.28 -21.18 -29.05
C ASP A 60 -2.50 -20.99 -27.54
N MET A 61 -3.24 -21.89 -26.93
CA MET A 61 -3.62 -21.86 -25.52
C MET A 61 -2.68 -22.66 -24.63
N LYS A 62 -1.43 -22.88 -25.07
CA LYS A 62 -0.42 -23.58 -24.29
C LYS A 62 0.55 -22.63 -23.61
N SER A 63 0.92 -22.99 -22.37
CA SER A 63 2.04 -22.39 -21.66
C SER A 63 3.38 -22.84 -22.26
N GLU A 64 4.48 -22.23 -21.85
CA GLU A 64 5.84 -22.65 -22.23
C GLU A 64 6.15 -24.12 -21.89
N SER A 65 5.54 -24.64 -20.83
CA SER A 65 5.66 -26.05 -20.46
C SER A 65 4.80 -27.00 -21.32
N GLY A 66 4.07 -26.50 -22.32
CA GLY A 66 3.16 -27.23 -23.14
C GLY A 66 1.80 -27.56 -22.52
N LEU A 67 1.51 -27.05 -21.32
CA LEU A 67 0.23 -27.23 -20.66
C LEU A 67 -0.87 -26.44 -21.37
N ASP A 68 -2.01 -27.07 -21.63
CA ASP A 68 -3.22 -26.39 -22.07
C ASP A 68 -3.85 -25.59 -20.89
N VAL A 69 -3.76 -24.27 -20.98
CA VAL A 69 -4.22 -23.39 -19.90
C VAL A 69 -5.74 -23.36 -19.70
N ARG A 70 -6.50 -23.94 -20.60
CA ARG A 70 -7.96 -24.07 -20.50
C ARG A 70 -8.41 -25.16 -19.52
N ASN A 71 -7.48 -26.03 -19.10
CA ASN A 71 -7.77 -27.19 -18.29
C ASN A 71 -7.19 -27.07 -16.87
N TYR A 72 -7.47 -28.05 -16.03
CA TYR A 72 -6.89 -28.16 -14.69
C TYR A 72 -5.37 -28.32 -14.73
N ALA A 73 -4.70 -28.29 -13.63
CA ALA A 73 -3.27 -28.40 -13.33
C ALA A 73 -2.57 -27.05 -13.02
N CYS A 74 -1.27 -27.13 -12.77
CA CYS A 74 -0.43 -25.97 -12.35
C CYS A 74 -1.01 -25.21 -11.16
N LEU A 75 -1.02 -25.87 -10.01
CA LEU A 75 -1.56 -25.32 -8.77
C LEU A 75 -0.89 -24.00 -8.37
N ASP A 76 0.42 -23.87 -8.60
CA ASP A 76 1.25 -22.72 -8.26
C ASP A 76 1.44 -21.71 -9.42
N GLY A 77 0.74 -21.90 -10.53
CA GLY A 77 0.78 -21.03 -11.71
C GLY A 77 1.66 -21.52 -12.83
N ILE A 78 1.42 -21.02 -14.06
CA ILE A 78 2.23 -21.36 -15.22
C ILE A 78 3.63 -20.74 -15.14
N PRO A 79 4.67 -21.34 -15.74
CA PRO A 79 6.06 -20.87 -15.59
C PRO A 79 6.25 -19.39 -15.91
N GLU A 80 5.72 -18.92 -17.02
CA GLU A 80 5.83 -17.54 -17.48
C GLU A 80 5.12 -16.53 -16.55
N ALA A 81 4.01 -16.91 -15.90
CA ALA A 81 3.35 -16.06 -14.91
C ALA A 81 4.15 -16.00 -13.60
N LYS A 82 4.76 -17.14 -13.21
CA LYS A 82 5.70 -17.18 -12.06
C LYS A 82 6.91 -16.29 -12.32
N ALA A 83 7.46 -16.30 -13.53
CA ALA A 83 8.57 -15.45 -13.92
C ALA A 83 8.20 -13.96 -13.86
N LEU A 84 6.98 -13.58 -14.28
CA LEU A 84 6.51 -12.19 -14.17
C LEU A 84 6.37 -11.75 -12.71
N ILE A 85 5.69 -12.52 -11.87
CA ILE A 85 5.48 -12.20 -10.46
C ILE A 85 6.82 -12.12 -9.72
N ALA A 86 7.68 -13.11 -9.89
CA ALA A 86 9.01 -13.13 -9.29
C ALA A 86 9.87 -11.95 -9.78
N GLY A 87 9.86 -11.68 -11.09
CA GLY A 87 10.61 -10.59 -11.69
C GLY A 87 10.21 -9.20 -11.18
N MET A 88 8.93 -9.00 -10.81
CA MET A 88 8.48 -7.74 -10.22
C MET A 88 9.15 -7.44 -8.88
N VAL A 89 9.49 -8.45 -8.09
CA VAL A 89 10.04 -8.31 -6.74
C VAL A 89 11.50 -8.76 -6.64
N GLY A 90 12.13 -9.12 -7.76
CA GLY A 90 13.52 -9.60 -7.80
C GLY A 90 13.70 -11.01 -7.24
N ALA A 91 12.63 -11.77 -7.06
CA ALA A 91 12.66 -13.16 -6.60
C ALA A 91 12.95 -14.13 -7.77
N LYS A 92 13.21 -15.40 -7.44
CA LYS A 92 13.35 -16.48 -8.42
C LYS A 92 11.98 -17.06 -8.75
N PRO A 93 11.71 -17.47 -10.02
CA PRO A 93 10.41 -18.05 -10.42
C PRO A 93 9.97 -19.25 -9.56
N GLU A 94 10.91 -20.07 -9.12
CA GLU A 94 10.65 -21.21 -8.23
C GLU A 94 10.17 -20.81 -6.83
N GLN A 95 10.41 -19.57 -6.38
CA GLN A 95 9.92 -19.04 -5.10
C GLN A 95 8.46 -18.57 -5.20
N ALA A 96 7.91 -18.41 -6.40
CA ALA A 96 6.59 -17.82 -6.62
C ALA A 96 5.46 -18.84 -6.62
N ILE A 97 4.32 -18.44 -6.05
CA ILE A 97 3.00 -19.03 -6.28
C ILE A 97 2.08 -17.94 -6.82
N VAL A 98 1.49 -18.17 -8.00
CA VAL A 98 0.55 -17.24 -8.63
C VAL A 98 -0.87 -17.62 -8.25
N TYR A 99 -1.60 -16.65 -7.74
CA TYR A 99 -2.99 -16.75 -7.32
C TYR A 99 -3.95 -16.08 -8.32
N GLY A 100 -5.08 -15.58 -7.82
CA GLY A 100 -6.02 -14.75 -8.56
C GLY A 100 -5.53 -13.30 -8.67
N ASN A 101 -6.45 -12.34 -8.59
CA ASN A 101 -6.20 -10.94 -8.92
C ASN A 101 -5.76 -10.05 -7.74
N SER A 102 -5.71 -10.56 -6.51
CA SER A 102 -5.56 -9.72 -5.32
C SER A 102 -4.53 -10.26 -4.33
N SER A 103 -3.46 -9.49 -4.07
CA SER A 103 -2.51 -9.77 -2.99
C SER A 103 -3.17 -9.71 -1.61
N LEU A 104 -4.18 -8.85 -1.43
CA LEU A 104 -4.95 -8.78 -0.18
C LEU A 104 -5.63 -10.11 0.15
N ASN A 105 -6.17 -10.80 -0.86
CA ASN A 105 -6.77 -12.12 -0.68
C ASN A 105 -5.72 -13.16 -0.25
N ILE A 106 -4.52 -13.09 -0.81
CA ILE A 106 -3.42 -13.99 -0.43
C ILE A 106 -3.00 -13.71 1.02
N MET A 107 -2.85 -12.45 1.41
CA MET A 107 -2.50 -12.07 2.78
C MET A 107 -3.54 -12.55 3.79
N TYR A 108 -4.83 -12.33 3.49
CA TYR A 108 -5.94 -12.88 4.30
C TYR A 108 -5.85 -14.40 4.44
N ASP A 109 -5.60 -15.10 3.32
CA ASP A 109 -5.48 -16.55 3.27
C ASP A 109 -4.30 -17.06 4.15
N GLN A 110 -3.13 -16.37 4.13
CA GLN A 110 -2.00 -16.76 4.98
C GLN A 110 -2.32 -16.57 6.48
N VAL A 111 -2.97 -15.48 6.85
CA VAL A 111 -3.40 -15.27 8.25
C VAL A 111 -4.44 -16.31 8.64
N ALA A 112 -5.45 -16.57 7.80
CA ALA A 112 -6.46 -17.60 8.05
C ALA A 112 -5.85 -18.99 8.23
N ARG A 113 -4.88 -19.36 7.38
CA ARG A 113 -4.17 -20.65 7.48
C ARG A 113 -3.37 -20.76 8.76
N ALA A 114 -2.62 -19.72 9.11
CA ALA A 114 -1.89 -19.68 10.38
C ALA A 114 -2.84 -19.81 11.57
N PHE A 115 -3.97 -19.12 11.53
CA PHE A 115 -4.97 -19.12 12.59
C PHE A 115 -5.63 -20.49 12.76
N ILE A 116 -6.02 -21.15 11.66
CA ILE A 116 -6.78 -22.41 11.67
C ILE A 116 -5.87 -23.63 11.77
N PHE A 117 -4.73 -23.63 11.07
CA PHE A 117 -3.92 -24.84 10.87
C PHE A 117 -2.49 -24.72 11.42
N GLY A 118 -2.02 -23.52 11.78
CA GLY A 118 -0.62 -23.24 12.06
C GLY A 118 0.23 -23.15 10.79
N LEU A 119 1.45 -22.65 10.91
CA LEU A 119 2.42 -22.53 9.84
C LEU A 119 3.54 -23.55 10.01
N CYS A 120 3.90 -24.28 8.95
CA CYS A 120 5.04 -25.18 8.91
C CYS A 120 5.12 -26.17 10.10
N GLY A 121 3.97 -26.66 10.56
CA GLY A 121 3.87 -27.63 11.68
C GLY A 121 3.76 -27.02 13.06
N ASN A 122 3.80 -25.69 13.19
CA ASN A 122 3.53 -25.01 14.46
C ASN A 122 2.05 -25.10 14.86
N ALA A 123 1.76 -24.81 16.12
CA ALA A 123 0.39 -24.81 16.64
C ALA A 123 -0.49 -23.77 15.93
N PRO A 124 -1.76 -24.08 15.64
CA PRO A 124 -2.71 -23.10 15.14
C PRO A 124 -2.84 -21.90 16.08
N TRP A 125 -2.84 -20.69 15.51
CA TRP A 125 -2.91 -19.47 16.33
C TRP A 125 -4.20 -19.38 17.15
N CYS A 126 -5.29 -19.95 16.67
CA CYS A 126 -6.57 -20.02 17.43
C CYS A 126 -6.46 -20.85 18.73
N LYS A 127 -5.41 -21.62 18.92
CA LYS A 127 -5.14 -22.41 20.14
C LYS A 127 -4.17 -21.74 21.10
N LEU A 128 -3.62 -20.60 20.74
CA LEU A 128 -2.71 -19.83 21.56
C LEU A 128 -3.51 -18.84 22.43
N ASP A 129 -3.04 -18.61 23.64
CA ASP A 129 -3.67 -17.67 24.57
C ASP A 129 -3.65 -16.24 24.03
N LYS A 130 -2.61 -15.90 23.26
CA LYS A 130 -2.41 -14.57 22.71
C LYS A 130 -1.65 -14.61 21.40
N VAL A 131 -2.11 -13.81 20.45
CA VAL A 131 -1.46 -13.56 19.15
C VAL A 131 -1.38 -12.06 18.92
N LYS A 132 -0.20 -11.59 18.57
CA LYS A 132 0.06 -10.18 18.30
C LYS A 132 0.66 -9.96 16.92
N PHE A 133 0.32 -8.84 16.32
CA PHE A 133 0.94 -8.33 15.11
C PHE A 133 1.49 -6.94 15.31
N LEU A 134 2.67 -6.69 14.79
CA LEU A 134 3.25 -5.36 14.71
C LEU A 134 2.68 -4.64 13.49
N CYS A 135 2.27 -3.41 13.70
CA CYS A 135 1.58 -2.59 12.72
C CYS A 135 2.33 -1.26 12.58
N PRO A 136 3.25 -1.13 11.59
CA PRO A 136 3.81 0.17 11.24
C PRO A 136 2.71 1.17 10.93
N VAL A 137 2.75 2.33 11.61
CA VAL A 137 1.70 3.36 11.51
C VAL A 137 2.33 4.73 11.24
N PRO A 138 1.66 5.53 10.39
CA PRO A 138 0.44 5.21 9.63
C PRO A 138 0.69 4.14 8.56
N GLY A 139 -0.29 3.26 8.34
CA GLY A 139 -0.17 2.10 7.47
C GLY A 139 -1.44 1.79 6.66
N TYR A 140 -1.46 0.63 6.00
CA TYR A 140 -2.57 0.25 5.13
C TYR A 140 -3.74 -0.34 5.94
N ASP A 141 -4.87 0.34 5.90
CA ASP A 141 -6.09 0.02 6.66
C ASP A 141 -6.62 -1.41 6.44
N ARG A 142 -6.41 -1.99 5.25
CA ARG A 142 -6.85 -3.36 4.96
C ARG A 142 -6.01 -4.42 5.65
N HIS A 143 -4.73 -4.18 5.87
CA HIS A 143 -3.88 -5.05 6.69
C HIS A 143 -4.43 -5.14 8.12
N PHE A 144 -4.72 -3.98 8.70
CA PHE A 144 -5.26 -3.90 10.07
C PHE A 144 -6.64 -4.57 10.17
N ALA A 145 -7.48 -4.40 9.15
CA ALA A 145 -8.78 -5.05 9.10
C ALA A 145 -8.68 -6.59 9.07
N ILE A 146 -7.67 -7.17 8.41
CA ILE A 146 -7.43 -8.63 8.46
C ILE A 146 -7.10 -9.06 9.88
N THR A 147 -6.15 -8.41 10.54
CA THR A 147 -5.75 -8.77 11.90
C THR A 147 -6.87 -8.55 12.91
N GLU A 148 -7.65 -7.49 12.77
CA GLU A 148 -8.83 -7.21 13.60
C GLU A 148 -9.89 -8.30 13.47
N GLU A 149 -10.20 -8.75 12.24
CA GLU A 149 -11.17 -9.81 11.94
C GLU A 149 -10.85 -11.14 12.65
N PHE A 150 -9.56 -11.48 12.74
CA PHE A 150 -9.10 -12.67 13.45
C PHE A 150 -8.88 -12.47 14.96
N GLY A 151 -9.21 -11.30 15.49
CA GLY A 151 -9.02 -11.00 16.93
C GLY A 151 -7.54 -10.94 17.36
N VAL A 152 -6.63 -10.70 16.42
CA VAL A 152 -5.20 -10.53 16.68
C VAL A 152 -4.95 -9.16 17.30
N GLU A 153 -4.22 -9.10 18.42
CA GLU A 153 -3.83 -7.84 19.04
C GLU A 153 -2.83 -7.10 18.15
N MET A 154 -3.12 -5.83 17.87
CA MET A 154 -2.28 -4.99 17.04
C MET A 154 -1.47 -4.02 17.89
N ILE A 155 -0.16 -3.97 17.63
CA ILE A 155 0.79 -3.08 18.29
C ILE A 155 1.27 -2.04 17.29
N ASN A 156 1.03 -0.76 17.57
CA ASN A 156 1.53 0.34 16.76
C ASN A 156 3.05 0.41 16.83
N ILE A 157 3.68 0.46 15.65
CA ILE A 157 5.12 0.75 15.50
C ILE A 157 5.23 2.07 14.73
N PRO A 158 5.82 3.12 15.30
CA PRO A 158 6.00 4.38 14.59
C PRO A 158 6.78 4.20 13.29
N MET A 159 6.34 4.87 12.22
CA MET A 159 7.12 5.02 11.01
C MET A 159 8.10 6.18 11.15
N THR A 160 9.30 5.99 10.60
CA THR A 160 10.34 7.01 10.42
C THR A 160 10.51 7.31 8.92
N GLU A 161 11.42 8.20 8.57
CA GLU A 161 11.78 8.46 7.16
C GLU A 161 12.44 7.25 6.46
N ASP A 162 13.01 6.32 7.23
CA ASP A 162 13.72 5.13 6.77
C ASP A 162 12.90 3.83 6.84
N GLY A 163 11.67 3.90 7.31
CA GLY A 163 10.81 2.72 7.56
C GLY A 163 10.30 2.68 9.01
N PRO A 164 9.86 1.52 9.51
CA PRO A 164 9.39 1.40 10.89
C PRO A 164 10.53 1.56 11.89
N ASP A 165 10.21 2.00 13.11
CA ASP A 165 11.14 2.01 14.25
C ASP A 165 11.65 0.60 14.52
N MET A 166 12.85 0.29 14.00
CA MET A 166 13.43 -1.04 14.11
C MET A 166 13.88 -1.41 15.51
N ASP A 167 14.16 -0.46 16.39
CA ASP A 167 14.47 -0.76 17.80
C ASP A 167 13.24 -1.33 18.50
N MET A 168 12.06 -0.77 18.23
CA MET A 168 10.81 -1.32 18.72
C MET A 168 10.48 -2.67 18.07
N VAL A 169 10.67 -2.83 16.75
CA VAL A 169 10.45 -4.09 16.04
C VAL A 169 11.30 -5.20 16.67
N GLU A 170 12.62 -4.99 16.77
CA GLU A 170 13.55 -5.95 17.34
C GLU A 170 13.21 -6.30 18.79
N LYS A 171 12.86 -5.31 19.60
CA LYS A 171 12.45 -5.50 20.99
C LYS A 171 11.27 -6.46 21.11
N TYR A 172 10.24 -6.28 20.29
CA TYR A 172 9.07 -7.13 20.34
C TYR A 172 9.33 -8.52 19.73
N VAL A 173 9.87 -8.56 18.52
CA VAL A 173 10.07 -9.80 17.77
C VAL A 173 11.04 -10.75 18.47
N ASN A 174 12.13 -10.22 19.01
CA ASN A 174 13.18 -11.05 19.58
C ASN A 174 12.86 -11.52 21.04
N ASN A 175 11.85 -10.94 21.69
CA ASN A 175 11.61 -11.23 23.12
C ASN A 175 10.17 -11.69 23.43
N ASP A 176 9.23 -11.61 22.50
CA ASP A 176 7.83 -11.94 22.74
C ASP A 176 7.34 -12.98 21.71
N ALA A 177 7.26 -14.24 22.16
CA ALA A 177 6.78 -15.36 21.33
C ALA A 177 5.30 -15.26 20.93
N SER A 178 4.53 -14.35 21.51
CA SER A 178 3.16 -14.06 21.06
C SER A 178 3.10 -13.18 19.82
N VAL A 179 4.21 -12.51 19.45
CA VAL A 179 4.31 -11.73 18.20
C VAL A 179 4.52 -12.68 17.02
N LYS A 180 3.52 -12.77 16.16
CA LYS A 180 3.48 -13.73 15.06
C LYS A 180 3.68 -13.09 13.68
N GLY A 181 3.60 -11.79 13.59
CA GLY A 181 3.82 -11.12 12.31
C GLY A 181 3.97 -9.62 12.42
N ILE A 182 4.39 -9.06 11.29
CA ILE A 182 4.46 -7.62 11.04
C ILE A 182 3.96 -7.32 9.63
N TRP A 183 3.17 -6.25 9.48
CA TRP A 183 2.77 -5.73 8.18
C TRP A 183 3.80 -4.73 7.66
N CYS A 184 4.29 -4.92 6.44
CA CYS A 184 5.26 -4.01 5.81
C CYS A 184 4.80 -3.63 4.41
N VAL A 185 4.88 -2.32 4.08
CA VAL A 185 4.78 -1.81 2.71
C VAL A 185 6.08 -1.08 2.41
N PRO A 186 7.13 -1.80 1.95
CA PRO A 186 8.51 -1.31 2.02
C PRO A 186 8.85 -0.24 0.99
N LYS A 187 8.10 -0.17 -0.10
CA LYS A 187 8.38 0.75 -1.20
C LYS A 187 7.17 1.63 -1.45
N TYR A 188 7.37 2.95 -1.37
CA TYR A 188 6.29 3.94 -1.53
C TYR A 188 5.09 3.64 -0.62
N SER A 189 5.35 3.52 0.68
CA SER A 189 4.40 3.05 1.69
C SER A 189 3.03 3.75 1.63
N ASN A 190 1.98 3.03 1.94
CA ASN A 190 0.62 3.57 2.03
C ASN A 190 0.32 3.92 3.50
N PRO A 191 0.11 5.22 3.86
CA PRO A 191 -0.10 6.35 2.94
C PRO A 191 1.13 7.25 2.70
N GLN A 192 2.24 7.12 3.43
CA GLN A 192 3.27 8.16 3.55
C GLN A 192 4.20 8.28 2.33
N GLY A 193 4.30 7.25 1.48
CA GLY A 193 5.25 7.25 0.37
C GLY A 193 6.70 6.95 0.79
N VAL A 194 6.95 6.57 2.04
CA VAL A 194 8.27 6.20 2.56
C VAL A 194 8.80 4.96 1.82
N VAL A 195 10.10 4.95 1.58
CA VAL A 195 10.84 3.79 1.08
C VAL A 195 11.78 3.34 2.19
N TYR A 196 11.75 2.06 2.53
CA TYR A 196 12.62 1.52 3.57
C TYR A 196 14.08 1.62 3.14
N SER A 197 14.94 2.10 4.04
CA SER A 197 16.38 2.17 3.78
C SER A 197 17.01 0.77 3.73
N ASP A 198 18.18 0.67 3.11
CA ASP A 198 18.95 -0.57 3.06
C ASP A 198 19.22 -1.11 4.46
N GLU A 199 19.56 -0.23 5.41
CA GLU A 199 19.79 -0.58 6.81
C GLU A 199 18.53 -1.19 7.44
N THR A 200 17.36 -0.59 7.21
CA THR A 200 16.08 -1.12 7.71
C THR A 200 15.83 -2.52 7.16
N VAL A 201 16.02 -2.76 5.87
CA VAL A 201 15.82 -4.08 5.26
C VAL A 201 16.82 -5.11 5.79
N GLU A 202 18.08 -4.72 5.97
CA GLU A 202 19.10 -5.58 6.60
C GLU A 202 18.75 -5.93 8.06
N ARG A 203 18.23 -4.97 8.84
CA ARG A 203 17.80 -5.21 10.22
C ARG A 203 16.63 -6.20 10.26
N PHE A 204 15.68 -6.12 9.32
CA PHE A 204 14.63 -7.13 9.17
C PHE A 204 15.20 -8.53 8.93
N ALA A 205 16.17 -8.67 8.04
CA ALA A 205 16.78 -9.96 7.74
C ALA A 205 17.53 -10.57 8.95
N LYS A 206 18.09 -9.73 9.83
CA LYS A 206 18.85 -10.12 11.01
C LYS A 206 18.01 -10.37 12.27
N LEU A 207 16.68 -10.23 12.19
CA LEU A 207 15.77 -10.52 13.31
C LEU A 207 15.98 -11.94 13.85
N LYS A 208 15.81 -12.10 15.15
CA LYS A 208 15.89 -13.40 15.85
C LYS A 208 14.56 -13.67 16.57
N PRO A 209 13.51 -14.04 15.82
CA PRO A 209 12.18 -14.15 16.40
C PRO A 209 12.12 -15.14 17.56
N ALA A 210 11.49 -14.74 18.65
CA ALA A 210 11.16 -15.61 19.77
C ALA A 210 10.12 -16.69 19.39
N ALA A 211 9.37 -16.45 18.28
CA ALA A 211 8.39 -17.37 17.73
C ALA A 211 8.90 -17.98 16.43
N ASP A 212 8.97 -19.32 16.34
CA ASP A 212 9.39 -20.04 15.11
C ASP A 212 8.47 -19.80 13.91
N ASP A 213 7.23 -19.46 14.18
CA ASP A 213 6.19 -19.17 13.19
C ASP A 213 5.96 -17.68 12.94
N PHE A 214 6.87 -16.80 13.39
CA PHE A 214 6.85 -15.38 13.05
C PHE A 214 7.05 -15.18 11.53
N ARG A 215 6.27 -14.27 10.92
CA ARG A 215 6.39 -13.92 9.51
C ARG A 215 6.37 -12.42 9.28
N ILE A 216 7.23 -11.96 8.39
CA ILE A 216 7.18 -10.62 7.80
C ILE A 216 6.23 -10.69 6.60
N PHE A 217 5.11 -9.99 6.68
CA PHE A 217 4.17 -9.81 5.56
C PHE A 217 4.63 -8.59 4.76
N TRP A 218 5.44 -8.86 3.73
CA TRP A 218 6.12 -7.88 2.90
C TRP A 218 5.27 -7.56 1.67
N ASP A 219 4.31 -6.61 1.82
CA ASP A 219 3.41 -6.20 0.74
C ASP A 219 4.11 -5.20 -0.19
N ASN A 220 4.77 -5.73 -1.22
CA ASN A 220 5.49 -4.95 -2.22
C ASN A 220 4.54 -4.48 -3.35
N ALA A 221 3.41 -3.88 -2.95
CA ALA A 221 2.32 -3.46 -3.85
C ALA A 221 2.76 -2.40 -4.87
N TYR A 222 3.80 -1.64 -4.56
CA TYR A 222 4.26 -0.51 -5.38
C TYR A 222 5.65 -0.73 -5.99
N THR A 223 6.12 -1.96 -6.08
CA THR A 223 7.47 -2.31 -6.52
C THR A 223 7.87 -1.68 -7.86
N VAL A 224 6.92 -1.48 -8.79
CA VAL A 224 7.13 -0.92 -10.14
C VAL A 224 6.44 0.44 -10.36
N HIS A 225 5.99 1.11 -9.28
CA HIS A 225 5.17 2.32 -9.37
C HIS A 225 5.99 3.61 -9.17
N HIS A 226 7.07 3.76 -9.93
CA HIS A 226 7.88 4.97 -9.94
C HIS A 226 7.15 6.12 -10.63
N LEU A 227 7.29 7.35 -10.13
CA LEU A 227 6.79 8.55 -10.79
C LEU A 227 7.82 9.17 -11.75
N TYR A 228 9.11 8.97 -11.47
CA TYR A 228 10.22 9.59 -12.21
C TYR A 228 11.17 8.53 -12.73
N ASP A 229 11.68 8.72 -13.95
CA ASP A 229 12.58 7.77 -14.58
C ASP A 229 14.01 7.84 -13.99
N ASP A 230 14.40 9.04 -13.51
CA ASP A 230 15.72 9.35 -12.94
C ASP A 230 15.77 9.22 -11.40
N LYS A 231 14.67 8.90 -10.75
CA LYS A 231 14.52 8.82 -9.28
C LYS A 231 13.73 7.59 -8.87
N GLN A 232 14.11 6.45 -9.41
CA GLN A 232 13.49 5.18 -9.03
C GLN A 232 14.10 4.70 -7.71
N ALA A 233 13.25 4.49 -6.71
CA ALA A 233 13.71 3.86 -5.49
C ALA A 233 13.96 2.37 -5.72
N GLU A 234 15.05 1.86 -5.18
CA GLU A 234 15.35 0.45 -5.10
C GLU A 234 15.47 0.07 -3.63
N ILE A 235 15.11 -1.15 -3.30
CA ILE A 235 15.27 -1.73 -1.97
C ILE A 235 15.99 -3.08 -2.12
N PRO A 236 16.83 -3.48 -1.17
CA PRO A 236 17.48 -4.79 -1.18
C PRO A 236 16.44 -5.93 -1.21
N ASN A 237 16.81 -7.05 -1.84
CA ASN A 237 15.95 -8.22 -1.88
C ASN A 237 15.89 -8.88 -0.49
N ILE A 238 14.76 -8.75 0.18
CA ILE A 238 14.56 -9.27 1.54
C ILE A 238 14.65 -10.80 1.61
N LEU A 239 14.22 -11.51 0.55
CA LEU A 239 14.29 -12.99 0.51
C LEU A 239 15.75 -13.46 0.49
N GLU A 240 16.59 -12.83 -0.33
CA GLU A 240 18.02 -13.14 -0.41
C GLU A 240 18.76 -12.79 0.87
N LEU A 241 18.44 -11.64 1.47
CA LEU A 241 19.03 -11.23 2.73
C LEU A 241 18.65 -12.18 3.86
N CYS A 242 17.38 -12.57 3.97
CA CYS A 242 16.95 -13.53 4.98
C CYS A 242 17.58 -14.92 4.77
N GLU A 243 17.74 -15.38 3.52
CA GLU A 243 18.45 -16.61 3.22
C GLU A 243 19.91 -16.54 3.70
N LYS A 244 20.61 -15.44 3.41
CA LYS A 244 21.98 -15.19 3.83
C LYS A 244 22.15 -15.16 5.36
N GLU A 245 21.19 -14.59 6.07
CA GLU A 245 21.21 -14.50 7.53
C GLU A 245 20.67 -15.78 8.24
N GLY A 246 20.33 -16.83 7.46
CA GLY A 246 19.85 -18.11 7.99
C GLY A 246 18.36 -18.12 8.38
N ASN A 247 17.58 -17.13 7.94
CA ASN A 247 16.16 -16.94 8.23
C ASN A 247 15.26 -17.07 6.98
N PRO A 248 15.44 -18.07 6.08
CA PRO A 248 14.76 -18.10 4.78
C PRO A 248 13.23 -18.16 4.90
N ASP A 249 12.71 -18.71 5.98
CA ASP A 249 11.27 -18.94 6.18
C ASP A 249 10.53 -17.72 6.74
N MET A 250 11.26 -16.65 7.08
CA MET A 250 10.68 -15.53 7.82
C MET A 250 9.80 -14.63 6.96
N VAL A 251 9.91 -14.68 5.61
CA VAL A 251 9.27 -13.71 4.71
C VAL A 251 8.16 -14.33 3.88
N PHE A 252 7.03 -13.64 3.86
CA PHE A 252 5.98 -13.72 2.84
C PHE A 252 5.99 -12.41 2.04
N GLU A 253 6.53 -12.45 0.81
CA GLU A 253 6.54 -11.29 -0.06
C GLU A 253 5.41 -11.34 -1.07
N PHE A 254 4.60 -10.27 -1.11
CA PHE A 254 3.42 -10.20 -1.95
C PHE A 254 3.55 -9.11 -3.01
N CYS A 255 3.03 -9.38 -4.19
CA CYS A 255 2.83 -8.36 -5.21
C CYS A 255 1.61 -8.67 -6.07
N SER A 256 1.15 -7.68 -6.83
CA SER A 256 0.05 -7.86 -7.78
C SER A 256 0.11 -6.86 -8.93
N THR A 257 -0.59 -7.19 -10.01
CA THR A 257 -0.80 -6.28 -11.13
C THR A 257 -2.08 -5.43 -10.97
N SER A 258 -2.66 -5.36 -9.76
CA SER A 258 -3.92 -4.64 -9.50
C SER A 258 -3.89 -3.16 -9.90
N LYS A 259 -2.72 -2.53 -9.84
CA LYS A 259 -2.53 -1.13 -10.25
C LYS A 259 -1.64 -1.01 -11.49
N VAL A 260 -1.34 -2.14 -12.15
CA VAL A 260 -0.57 -2.25 -13.38
C VAL A 260 -1.49 -2.48 -14.57
N THR A 261 -2.46 -3.40 -14.42
CA THR A 261 -3.46 -3.74 -15.44
C THR A 261 -4.87 -3.44 -14.92
N PHE A 262 -5.70 -4.45 -14.76
CA PHE A 262 -7.08 -4.32 -14.28
C PHE A 262 -7.18 -4.82 -12.82
N PRO A 263 -7.61 -3.98 -11.86
CA PRO A 263 -7.77 -4.42 -10.48
C PRO A 263 -8.69 -5.64 -10.31
N GLY A 264 -9.74 -5.71 -11.14
CA GLY A 264 -10.70 -6.83 -11.12
C GLY A 264 -10.24 -8.09 -11.86
N ALA A 265 -9.19 -8.01 -12.66
CA ALA A 265 -8.72 -9.08 -13.56
C ALA A 265 -7.19 -9.11 -13.69
N GLY A 266 -6.47 -8.73 -12.65
CA GLY A 266 -5.01 -8.77 -12.58
C GLY A 266 -4.46 -10.14 -12.20
N LEU A 267 -3.17 -10.18 -11.90
CA LEU A 267 -2.47 -11.28 -11.25
C LEU A 267 -1.96 -10.85 -9.89
N ALA A 268 -1.92 -11.78 -8.95
CA ALA A 268 -1.25 -11.60 -7.67
C ALA A 268 -0.43 -12.86 -7.35
N GLY A 269 0.62 -12.69 -6.57
CA GLY A 269 1.44 -13.79 -6.15
C GLY A 269 2.09 -13.55 -4.79
N ILE A 270 2.62 -14.65 -4.26
CA ILE A 270 3.48 -14.68 -3.09
C ILE A 270 4.80 -15.31 -3.48
N CYS A 271 5.90 -14.67 -3.07
CA CYS A 271 7.25 -15.23 -3.17
C CYS A 271 7.76 -15.54 -1.75
N THR A 272 8.28 -16.74 -1.55
CA THR A 272 8.72 -17.20 -0.22
C THR A 272 9.66 -18.41 -0.35
N SER A 273 10.18 -18.89 0.79
CA SER A 273 11.04 -20.06 0.87
C SER A 273 10.34 -21.35 0.38
N GLU A 274 11.16 -22.36 0.05
CA GLU A 274 10.63 -23.67 -0.34
C GLU A 274 9.74 -24.29 0.74
N LYS A 275 10.16 -24.24 2.00
CA LYS A 275 9.39 -24.80 3.12
C LYS A 275 8.03 -24.13 3.28
N ASN A 276 7.98 -22.80 3.21
CA ASN A 276 6.72 -22.05 3.24
C ASN A 276 5.84 -22.39 2.02
N ARG A 277 6.44 -22.48 0.81
CA ARG A 277 5.72 -22.83 -0.40
C ARG A 277 5.06 -24.20 -0.31
N GLU A 278 5.80 -25.20 0.17
CA GLU A 278 5.26 -26.57 0.30
C GLU A 278 4.13 -26.63 1.33
N ASP A 279 4.24 -25.89 2.46
CA ASP A 279 3.16 -25.77 3.43
C ASP A 279 1.92 -25.08 2.84
N ILE A 280 2.12 -24.01 2.07
CA ILE A 280 1.04 -23.31 1.35
C ILE A 280 0.38 -24.24 0.34
N LYS A 281 1.15 -24.92 -0.51
CA LYS A 281 0.65 -25.84 -1.55
C LYS A 281 -0.15 -27.01 -0.95
N LYS A 282 0.30 -27.55 0.16
CA LYS A 282 -0.41 -28.61 0.87
C LYS A 282 -1.86 -28.22 1.23
N ARG A 283 -2.10 -26.96 1.58
CA ARG A 283 -3.45 -26.45 1.87
C ARG A 283 -4.18 -26.03 0.60
N LEU A 284 -3.44 -25.44 -0.34
CA LEU A 284 -3.98 -24.97 -1.60
C LEU A 284 -4.61 -26.11 -2.41
N THR A 285 -4.04 -27.34 -2.37
CA THR A 285 -4.61 -28.54 -3.04
C THR A 285 -6.03 -28.90 -2.57
N ILE A 286 -6.40 -28.49 -1.35
CA ILE A 286 -7.74 -28.71 -0.80
C ILE A 286 -8.68 -27.57 -1.19
N GLN A 287 -8.14 -26.35 -1.30
CA GLN A 287 -8.89 -25.13 -1.56
C GLN A 287 -9.24 -24.95 -3.03
N THR A 288 -8.33 -25.35 -3.95
CA THR A 288 -8.49 -25.19 -5.40
C THR A 288 -7.70 -26.25 -6.17
N ILE A 289 -8.05 -26.46 -7.44
CA ILE A 289 -7.23 -27.26 -8.37
C ILE A 289 -6.25 -26.38 -9.16
N GLY A 290 -6.44 -25.09 -9.13
CA GLY A 290 -5.60 -24.07 -9.78
C GLY A 290 -6.37 -22.78 -10.04
N HIS A 291 -5.61 -21.70 -10.19
CA HIS A 291 -6.16 -20.39 -10.51
C HIS A 291 -6.33 -20.20 -12.02
N ASP A 292 -6.92 -19.06 -12.43
CA ASP A 292 -7.20 -18.73 -13.83
C ASP A 292 -5.92 -18.63 -14.68
N LYS A 293 -5.60 -19.71 -15.40
CA LYS A 293 -4.42 -19.80 -16.25
C LYS A 293 -4.56 -19.08 -17.59
N ILE A 294 -5.79 -18.85 -18.06
CA ILE A 294 -6.02 -18.03 -19.24
C ILE A 294 -5.60 -16.59 -18.94
N ASN A 295 -5.98 -16.07 -17.79
CA ASN A 295 -5.56 -14.75 -17.35
C ASN A 295 -4.03 -14.67 -17.11
N GLN A 296 -3.43 -15.73 -16.56
CA GLN A 296 -1.98 -15.81 -16.41
C GLN A 296 -1.27 -15.74 -17.77
N LEU A 297 -1.70 -16.58 -18.74
CA LEU A 297 -1.11 -16.60 -20.08
C LEU A 297 -1.30 -15.26 -20.81
N ARG A 298 -2.46 -14.61 -20.62
CA ARG A 298 -2.74 -13.29 -21.20
C ARG A 298 -1.76 -12.23 -20.70
N HIS A 299 -1.50 -12.18 -19.40
CA HIS A 299 -0.51 -11.27 -18.81
C HIS A 299 0.91 -11.58 -19.30
N ALA A 300 1.29 -12.87 -19.29
CA ALA A 300 2.60 -13.29 -19.77
C ALA A 300 2.85 -12.89 -21.23
N ARG A 301 1.89 -13.08 -22.10
CA ARG A 301 2.02 -12.68 -23.51
C ARG A 301 1.97 -11.19 -23.76
N PHE A 302 1.23 -10.45 -22.92
CA PHE A 302 1.15 -9.00 -23.01
C PHE A 302 2.45 -8.32 -22.60
N PHE A 303 3.02 -8.71 -21.48
CA PHE A 303 4.24 -8.12 -20.96
C PHE A 303 5.52 -8.76 -21.47
N LYS A 304 5.48 -10.07 -21.76
CA LYS A 304 6.61 -10.97 -22.06
C LYS A 304 7.52 -11.20 -20.86
N ASP A 305 8.01 -10.14 -20.24
CA ASP A 305 8.93 -10.14 -19.10
C ASP A 305 8.72 -8.90 -18.18
N VAL A 306 9.59 -8.75 -17.19
CA VAL A 306 9.55 -7.62 -16.26
C VAL A 306 9.88 -6.28 -16.94
N ASP A 307 10.67 -6.27 -17.99
CA ASP A 307 10.99 -5.04 -18.73
C ASP A 307 9.77 -4.54 -19.51
N GLY A 308 8.93 -5.46 -20.01
CA GLY A 308 7.61 -5.12 -20.55
C GLY A 308 6.68 -4.50 -19.50
N ILE A 309 6.71 -4.98 -18.26
CA ILE A 309 5.98 -4.36 -17.13
C ILE A 309 6.52 -2.95 -16.87
N LYS A 310 7.84 -2.78 -16.76
CA LYS A 310 8.47 -1.46 -16.53
C LYS A 310 8.13 -0.46 -17.63
N ALA A 311 8.19 -0.88 -18.91
CA ALA A 311 7.82 -0.05 -20.04
C ALA A 311 6.32 0.36 -20.01
N HIS A 312 5.44 -0.52 -19.54
CA HIS A 312 4.03 -0.22 -19.34
C HIS A 312 3.84 0.79 -18.19
N MET A 313 4.55 0.58 -17.08
CA MET A 313 4.48 1.48 -15.93
C MET A 313 5.04 2.87 -16.18
N ALA A 314 5.99 3.03 -17.09
CA ALA A 314 6.43 4.36 -17.56
C ALA A 314 5.28 5.16 -18.18
N LYS A 315 4.35 4.49 -18.89
CA LYS A 315 3.13 5.15 -19.43
C LYS A 315 2.18 5.56 -18.29
N HIS A 316 1.99 4.71 -17.28
CA HIS A 316 1.24 5.07 -16.08
C HIS A 316 1.84 6.28 -15.38
N ALA A 317 3.17 6.29 -15.19
CA ALA A 317 3.88 7.41 -14.57
C ALA A 317 3.64 8.73 -15.31
N ALA A 318 3.65 8.72 -16.65
CA ALA A 318 3.37 9.90 -17.45
C ALA A 318 1.95 10.47 -17.22
N LEU A 319 0.97 9.63 -16.91
CA LEU A 319 -0.41 10.04 -16.61
C LEU A 319 -0.59 10.56 -15.18
N ILE A 320 0.07 9.93 -14.20
CA ILE A 320 -0.17 10.25 -12.78
C ILE A 320 0.80 11.28 -12.22
N ARG A 321 2.02 11.41 -12.76
CA ARG A 321 3.02 12.40 -12.32
C ARG A 321 2.46 13.83 -12.28
N PRO A 322 1.79 14.35 -13.31
CA PRO A 322 1.21 15.71 -13.27
C PRO A 322 0.20 15.88 -12.13
N LYS A 323 -0.52 14.82 -11.75
CA LYS A 323 -1.47 14.85 -10.63
C LYS A 323 -0.76 14.98 -9.28
N PHE A 324 0.36 14.25 -9.10
CA PHE A 324 1.19 14.35 -7.91
C PHE A 324 1.85 15.72 -7.80
N GLU A 325 2.43 16.21 -8.90
CA GLU A 325 3.07 17.53 -8.94
C GLU A 325 2.08 18.67 -8.67
N LEU A 326 0.86 18.57 -9.15
CA LEU A 326 -0.21 19.54 -8.87
C LEU A 326 -0.51 19.62 -7.37
N VAL A 327 -0.73 18.48 -6.71
CA VAL A 327 -1.01 18.42 -5.27
C VAL A 327 0.20 18.90 -4.47
N GLU A 328 1.40 18.44 -4.80
CA GLU A 328 2.66 18.86 -4.15
C GLU A 328 2.84 20.37 -4.19
N ASN A 329 2.65 21.00 -5.34
CA ASN A 329 2.80 22.44 -5.49
C ASN A 329 1.77 23.21 -4.65
N ILE A 330 0.50 22.80 -4.71
CA ILE A 330 -0.57 23.44 -3.93
C ILE A 330 -0.30 23.32 -2.42
N LEU A 331 0.09 22.13 -1.95
CA LEU A 331 0.39 21.91 -0.54
C LEU A 331 1.63 22.71 -0.09
N THR A 332 2.67 22.79 -0.93
CA THR A 332 3.89 23.53 -0.65
C THR A 332 3.59 25.01 -0.50
N ASP A 333 2.85 25.59 -1.46
CA ASP A 333 2.57 27.03 -1.48
C ASP A 333 1.61 27.44 -0.38
N GLU A 334 0.62 26.61 -0.08
CA GLU A 334 -0.50 27.02 0.76
C GLU A 334 -0.43 26.47 2.20
N ILE A 335 0.23 25.35 2.43
CA ILE A 335 0.27 24.66 3.72
C ILE A 335 1.67 24.71 4.35
N ALA A 336 2.70 24.22 3.66
CA ALA A 336 4.06 24.20 4.19
C ALA A 336 4.57 25.62 4.47
N SER A 337 4.28 26.57 3.58
CA SER A 337 4.62 27.99 3.75
C SER A 337 4.03 28.62 5.03
N ARG A 338 2.94 28.06 5.55
CA ARG A 338 2.25 28.50 6.79
C ARG A 338 2.61 27.66 8.01
N GLY A 339 3.34 26.56 7.83
CA GLY A 339 3.76 25.67 8.93
C GLY A 339 2.63 24.90 9.59
N ILE A 340 1.58 24.53 8.83
CA ILE A 340 0.37 23.87 9.34
C ILE A 340 0.17 22.45 8.82
N GLY A 341 1.18 21.87 8.20
CA GLY A 341 1.18 20.47 7.77
C GLY A 341 2.50 20.06 7.15
N THR A 342 2.75 18.76 7.16
CA THR A 342 3.95 18.12 6.61
C THR A 342 3.59 16.86 5.84
N TRP A 343 4.47 16.42 4.97
CA TRP A 343 4.37 15.15 4.23
C TRP A 343 5.72 14.77 3.65
N VAL A 344 5.89 13.49 3.37
CA VAL A 344 7.01 13.02 2.55
C VAL A 344 6.68 13.26 1.09
N LYS A 345 7.60 13.86 0.33
CA LYS A 345 7.42 14.05 -1.12
C LYS A 345 7.41 12.70 -1.83
N PRO A 346 6.29 12.28 -2.46
CA PRO A 346 6.23 10.99 -3.09
C PRO A 346 7.13 10.90 -4.34
N LEU A 347 7.96 9.86 -4.42
CA LEU A 347 8.71 9.49 -5.62
C LEU A 347 8.04 8.36 -6.40
N GLY A 348 6.95 7.81 -5.86
CA GLY A 348 6.18 6.70 -6.42
C GLY A 348 4.92 6.41 -5.61
N GLY A 349 4.27 5.30 -5.95
CA GLY A 349 3.06 4.87 -5.26
C GLY A 349 1.80 5.63 -5.69
N TYR A 350 0.83 5.72 -4.78
CA TYR A 350 -0.54 6.18 -5.08
C TYR A 350 -1.07 7.24 -4.12
N PHE A 351 -0.27 7.68 -3.12
CA PHE A 351 -0.78 8.50 -2.02
C PHE A 351 0.19 9.57 -1.55
N PHE A 352 -0.40 10.59 -0.87
CA PHE A 352 0.29 11.42 0.10
C PHE A 352 -0.19 11.06 1.51
N GLY A 353 0.73 10.87 2.44
CA GLY A 353 0.46 10.86 3.86
C GLY A 353 0.63 12.27 4.40
N PHE A 354 -0.46 13.02 4.46
CA PHE A 354 -0.45 14.39 4.98
C PHE A 354 -0.62 14.37 6.50
N GLU A 355 0.23 15.10 7.20
CA GLU A 355 0.19 15.26 8.65
C GLU A 355 -0.19 16.70 8.98
N ALA A 356 -1.39 16.88 9.51
CA ALA A 356 -1.93 18.16 9.99
C ALA A 356 -1.44 18.47 11.42
N LEU A 357 -1.78 19.63 11.94
CA LEU A 357 -1.64 19.92 13.37
C LEU A 357 -2.42 18.90 14.20
N SER A 358 -1.85 18.50 15.33
CA SER A 358 -2.47 17.51 16.24
C SER A 358 -3.89 17.92 16.65
N GLY A 359 -4.82 16.97 16.57
CA GLY A 359 -6.23 17.15 16.88
C GLY A 359 -7.07 17.75 15.75
N CYS A 360 -6.53 17.81 14.50
CA CYS A 360 -7.21 18.50 13.39
C CYS A 360 -7.74 17.55 12.30
N ALA A 361 -7.24 16.32 12.17
CA ALA A 361 -7.53 15.49 11.01
C ALA A 361 -9.01 15.15 10.85
N LYS A 362 -9.70 14.79 11.92
CA LYS A 362 -11.15 14.46 11.88
C LYS A 362 -11.99 15.64 11.42
N GLU A 363 -11.72 16.84 11.95
CA GLU A 363 -12.44 18.04 11.58
C GLU A 363 -12.16 18.44 10.14
N ILE A 364 -10.91 18.35 9.67
CA ILE A 364 -10.54 18.60 8.28
C ILE A 364 -11.32 17.67 7.36
N VAL A 365 -11.32 16.36 7.61
CA VAL A 365 -12.04 15.37 6.79
C VAL A 365 -13.55 15.62 6.80
N ALA A 366 -14.13 15.96 7.95
CA ALA A 366 -15.55 16.26 8.06
C ALA A 366 -15.94 17.52 7.26
N LYS A 367 -15.18 18.61 7.40
CA LYS A 367 -15.42 19.86 6.66
C LYS A 367 -15.18 19.71 5.14
N CYS A 368 -14.20 18.92 4.71
CA CYS A 368 -14.03 18.59 3.30
C CYS A 368 -15.28 17.90 2.76
N LYS A 369 -15.83 16.93 3.49
CA LYS A 369 -17.07 16.24 3.11
C LYS A 369 -18.27 17.19 3.00
N GLU A 370 -18.43 18.10 3.96
CA GLU A 370 -19.49 19.15 3.91
C GLU A 370 -19.32 20.05 2.68
N ALA A 371 -18.08 20.32 2.27
CA ALA A 371 -17.77 21.10 1.07
C ALA A 371 -17.80 20.30 -0.23
N GLY A 372 -18.23 19.02 -0.18
CA GLY A 372 -18.39 18.16 -1.35
C GLY A 372 -17.13 17.43 -1.80
N VAL A 373 -16.11 17.32 -0.93
CA VAL A 373 -14.89 16.55 -1.20
C VAL A 373 -14.82 15.34 -0.27
N THR A 374 -14.93 14.14 -0.84
CA THR A 374 -14.80 12.88 -0.10
C THR A 374 -13.32 12.55 0.10
N MET A 375 -12.91 12.40 1.36
CA MET A 375 -11.59 11.93 1.78
C MET A 375 -11.68 10.53 2.40
N THR A 376 -10.53 9.85 2.53
CA THR A 376 -10.46 8.67 3.41
C THR A 376 -10.76 9.09 4.85
N GLY A 377 -11.52 8.29 5.58
CA GLY A 377 -11.85 8.61 6.97
C GLY A 377 -10.61 8.80 7.84
N ALA A 378 -10.60 9.83 8.66
CA ALA A 378 -9.51 10.08 9.61
C ALA A 378 -9.36 8.88 10.57
N GLY A 379 -8.11 8.55 10.92
CA GLY A 379 -7.77 7.38 11.73
C GLY A 379 -7.65 6.07 10.95
N SER A 380 -8.16 5.98 9.70
CA SER A 380 -8.06 4.75 8.89
C SER A 380 -6.63 4.18 8.77
N PRO A 381 -5.56 4.97 8.68
CA PRO A 381 -4.19 4.46 8.63
C PRO A 381 -3.64 3.90 9.95
N PHE A 382 -4.50 3.66 10.93
CA PHE A 382 -4.12 3.13 12.24
C PHE A 382 -4.98 1.93 12.63
N PRO A 383 -4.43 0.97 13.41
CA PRO A 383 -5.19 -0.10 14.04
C PRO A 383 -6.43 0.42 14.78
N TYR A 384 -7.52 -0.32 14.66
CA TYR A 384 -8.80 0.04 15.28
C TYR A 384 -9.33 1.43 14.87
N LYS A 385 -8.78 2.01 13.78
CA LYS A 385 -9.08 3.37 13.28
C LYS A 385 -8.83 4.48 14.32
N LYS A 386 -7.82 4.28 15.16
CA LYS A 386 -7.46 5.20 16.23
C LYS A 386 -6.09 5.82 15.97
N ASP A 387 -6.10 7.01 15.36
CA ASP A 387 -4.93 7.89 15.32
C ASP A 387 -4.82 8.58 16.68
N PRO A 388 -3.74 8.34 17.47
CA PRO A 388 -3.61 8.94 18.80
C PRO A 388 -3.47 10.45 18.75
N ASP A 389 -2.88 10.99 17.69
CA ASP A 389 -2.63 12.43 17.55
C ASP A 389 -3.69 13.13 16.69
N ASP A 390 -4.60 12.38 16.08
CA ASP A 390 -5.63 12.91 15.18
C ASP A 390 -5.05 13.90 14.14
N SER A 391 -3.97 13.48 13.48
CA SER A 391 -3.17 14.32 12.59
C SER A 391 -3.07 13.79 11.15
N VAL A 392 -3.19 12.48 10.93
CA VAL A 392 -2.87 11.88 9.63
C VAL A 392 -4.08 11.81 8.71
N ILE A 393 -3.90 12.33 7.49
CA ILE A 393 -4.88 12.31 6.40
C ILE A 393 -4.25 11.71 5.16
N ARG A 394 -4.90 10.70 4.57
CA ARG A 394 -4.47 10.11 3.30
C ARG A 394 -5.12 10.84 2.12
N ILE A 395 -4.30 11.37 1.21
CA ILE A 395 -4.71 12.00 -0.04
C ILE A 395 -4.41 11.04 -1.20
N ALA A 396 -5.42 10.76 -2.04
CA ALA A 396 -5.32 9.87 -3.19
C ALA A 396 -5.51 10.65 -4.51
N PRO A 397 -4.44 11.10 -5.19
CA PRO A 397 -4.55 11.96 -6.37
C PRO A 397 -4.83 11.20 -7.67
N THR A 398 -4.71 9.87 -7.70
CA THR A 398 -4.63 9.10 -8.95
C THR A 398 -5.94 8.98 -9.71
N TYR A 399 -7.07 8.92 -9.01
CA TYR A 399 -8.38 8.64 -9.60
C TYR A 399 -9.05 9.84 -10.30
N PRO A 400 -9.13 11.07 -9.70
CA PRO A 400 -9.80 12.19 -10.34
C PRO A 400 -9.04 12.70 -11.57
N SER A 401 -9.73 13.40 -12.46
CA SER A 401 -9.09 14.21 -13.51
C SER A 401 -8.26 15.35 -12.91
N LEU A 402 -7.35 15.95 -13.69
CA LEU A 402 -6.53 17.08 -13.19
C LEU A 402 -7.38 18.25 -12.71
N ASP A 403 -8.47 18.58 -13.43
CA ASP A 403 -9.36 19.69 -13.07
C ASP A 403 -10.15 19.40 -11.79
N GLU A 404 -10.66 18.18 -11.62
CA GLU A 404 -11.33 17.76 -10.40
C GLU A 404 -10.35 17.73 -9.21
N LEU A 405 -9.14 17.21 -9.44
CA LEU A 405 -8.09 17.14 -8.42
C LEU A 405 -7.67 18.52 -7.94
N LYS A 406 -7.49 19.48 -8.88
CA LYS A 406 -7.16 20.86 -8.54
C LYS A 406 -8.21 21.47 -7.62
N LYS A 407 -9.50 21.36 -8.00
CA LYS A 407 -10.61 21.88 -7.18
C LYS A 407 -10.65 21.20 -5.80
N ALA A 408 -10.47 19.88 -5.77
CA ALA A 408 -10.47 19.13 -4.51
C ALA A 408 -9.31 19.52 -3.58
N ALA A 409 -8.11 19.74 -4.14
CA ALA A 409 -6.93 20.19 -3.40
C ALA A 409 -7.10 21.64 -2.89
N GLU A 410 -7.70 22.53 -3.68
CA GLU A 410 -8.01 23.90 -3.25
C GLU A 410 -9.00 23.90 -2.07
N VAL A 411 -10.05 23.08 -2.13
CA VAL A 411 -10.98 22.88 -0.99
C VAL A 411 -10.25 22.36 0.24
N PHE A 412 -9.42 21.32 0.07
CA PHE A 412 -8.64 20.73 1.16
C PHE A 412 -7.74 21.77 1.83
N VAL A 413 -7.09 22.65 1.07
CA VAL A 413 -6.25 23.72 1.56
C VAL A 413 -7.06 24.73 2.39
N VAL A 414 -8.17 25.23 1.87
CA VAL A 414 -9.03 26.20 2.60
C VAL A 414 -9.51 25.62 3.92
N VAL A 415 -9.96 24.36 3.91
CA VAL A 415 -10.42 23.66 5.10
C VAL A 415 -9.28 23.45 6.10
N THR A 416 -8.12 22.99 5.63
CA THR A 416 -6.94 22.77 6.50
C THR A 416 -6.50 24.06 7.17
N ARG A 417 -6.45 25.16 6.42
CA ARG A 417 -6.12 26.50 6.96
C ARG A 417 -7.15 26.93 8.01
N LEU A 418 -8.43 26.79 7.72
CA LEU A 418 -9.51 27.19 8.64
C LEU A 418 -9.45 26.43 9.96
N VAL A 419 -9.31 25.09 9.89
CA VAL A 419 -9.23 24.24 11.09
C VAL A 419 -7.95 24.55 11.88
N SER A 420 -6.82 24.75 11.20
CA SER A 420 -5.56 25.10 11.85
C SER A 420 -5.62 26.47 12.57
N VAL A 421 -6.23 27.47 11.95
CA VAL A 421 -6.45 28.79 12.59
C VAL A 421 -7.34 28.66 13.82
N ASN A 422 -8.44 27.91 13.73
CA ASN A 422 -9.31 27.67 14.89
C ASN A 422 -8.52 27.01 16.03
N LYS A 423 -7.74 25.99 15.73
CA LYS A 423 -6.90 25.27 16.71
C LYS A 423 -5.90 26.21 17.41
N LEU A 424 -5.25 27.09 16.64
CA LEU A 424 -4.27 28.02 17.19
C LEU A 424 -4.91 29.18 18.00
N LEU A 425 -6.17 29.50 17.73
CA LEU A 425 -6.92 30.50 18.51
C LEU A 425 -7.43 29.96 19.86
N GLU A 426 -7.55 28.60 19.97
CA GLU A 426 -7.95 27.91 21.21
C GLU A 426 -6.76 27.67 22.17
N ALA A 427 -5.52 27.69 21.64
CA ALA A 427 -4.29 27.51 22.40
C ALA A 427 -3.84 28.79 23.09
#